data_97c77a4364a44b9163be47ab190ed284
#
_entry.id   97c77a4364a44b9163be47ab190ed284
#
_cell.length_a   1.000
_cell.length_b   1.000
_cell.length_c   1.000
_cell.angle_alpha   90.00
_cell.angle_beta   90.00
_cell.angle_gamma   90.00
#
_symmetry.space_group_name_H-M   'P 1'
#
loop_
_entity.id
_entity.type
_entity.pdbx_description
1 polymer ?
#
loop_
_entity_poly.entity_id
_entity_poly.type
_entity_poly.pdbx_seq_one_letter_code
_entity_poly.pdbx_strand_id
1 'polypeptide(L)'
;MVWRIEFEAAAKKELSKLDKQAARRVIAFLRERVAPLEDPRTLGAALKGPRFGELWKYRVGDYRIIARIEDELLLILVVRIGDRKEVYR
;
A
#
# COMPACT_ATOMS: atom_id res chain seq x y z
N MET A 1 -15.17 -3.35 -10.50
CA MET A 1 -15.00 -4.16 -9.31
C MET A 1 -14.23 -3.35 -8.28
N VAL A 2 -14.58 -3.45 -7.01
CA VAL A 2 -13.94 -2.66 -5.97
C VAL A 2 -13.20 -3.59 -5.01
N TRP A 3 -11.90 -3.36 -4.86
CA TRP A 3 -11.06 -4.11 -3.93
C TRP A 3 -11.21 -3.52 -2.54
N ARG A 4 -11.19 -4.39 -1.53
CA ARG A 4 -11.16 -3.93 -0.14
C ARG A 4 -9.73 -3.49 0.20
N ILE A 5 -9.63 -2.47 1.04
CA ILE A 5 -8.35 -2.01 1.56
C ILE A 5 -8.35 -2.26 3.06
N GLU A 6 -7.39 -3.04 3.52
CA GLU A 6 -7.20 -3.29 4.95
C GLU A 6 -5.75 -3.01 5.31
N PHE A 7 -5.51 -2.72 6.57
CA PHE A 7 -4.18 -2.39 7.06
C PHE A 7 -3.79 -3.35 8.18
N GLU A 8 -2.60 -3.92 8.09
CA GLU A 8 -2.04 -4.66 9.22
C GLU A 8 -1.73 -3.68 10.36
N ALA A 9 -1.58 -4.22 11.57
CA ALA A 9 -1.35 -3.40 12.77
C ALA A 9 -0.13 -2.48 12.59
N ALA A 10 0.96 -2.99 12.04
CA ALA A 10 2.15 -2.20 11.80
C ALA A 10 1.89 -1.05 10.84
N ALA A 11 1.12 -1.30 9.77
CA ALA A 11 0.78 -0.26 8.81
C ALA A 11 -0.14 0.79 9.40
N LYS A 12 -1.11 0.38 10.23
CA LYS A 12 -1.98 1.33 10.93
C LYS A 12 -1.16 2.26 11.82
N LYS A 13 -0.20 1.71 12.52
CA LYS A 13 0.67 2.48 13.40
C LYS A 13 1.49 3.48 12.60
N GLU A 14 2.04 3.04 11.48
CA GLU A 14 2.81 3.93 10.62
C GLU A 14 1.94 5.04 10.03
N LEU A 15 0.71 4.69 9.60
CA LEU A 15 -0.23 5.68 9.09
C LEU A 15 -0.55 6.74 10.14
N SER A 16 -0.72 6.32 11.40
CA SER A 16 -1.04 7.26 12.48
C SER A 16 0.10 8.22 12.80
N LYS A 17 1.32 7.89 12.40
CA LYS A 17 2.48 8.76 12.61
C LYS A 17 2.67 9.79 11.51
N LEU A 18 1.98 9.65 10.40
CA LEU A 18 2.03 10.63 9.32
C LEU A 18 1.23 11.86 9.72
N ASP A 19 1.60 13.02 9.16
CA ASP A 19 0.75 14.19 9.34
C ASP A 19 -0.60 13.96 8.65
N LYS A 20 -1.60 14.77 9.01
CA LYS A 20 -2.96 14.55 8.51
C LYS A 20 -3.05 14.61 7.00
N GLN A 21 -2.33 15.52 6.37
CA GLN A 21 -2.36 15.63 4.92
C GLN A 21 -1.77 14.41 4.24
N ALA A 22 -0.63 13.94 4.74
CA ALA A 22 0.01 12.76 4.18
C ALA A 22 -0.87 11.53 4.36
N ALA A 23 -1.45 11.36 5.54
CA ALA A 23 -2.34 10.24 5.81
C ALA A 23 -3.55 10.25 4.88
N ARG A 24 -4.18 11.43 4.69
CA ARG A 24 -5.31 11.56 3.77
C ARG A 24 -4.94 11.24 2.35
N ARG A 25 -3.76 11.67 1.90
CA ARG A 25 -3.29 11.40 0.54
C ARG A 25 -3.08 9.90 0.32
N VAL A 26 -2.52 9.21 1.30
CA VAL A 26 -2.31 7.78 1.22
C VAL A 26 -3.65 7.05 1.13
N ILE A 27 -4.59 7.38 2.01
CA ILE A 27 -5.91 6.75 2.01
C ILE A 27 -6.67 7.05 0.72
N ALA A 28 -6.65 8.31 0.27
CA ALA A 28 -7.32 8.70 -0.96
C ALA A 28 -6.75 7.97 -2.16
N PHE A 29 -5.43 7.85 -2.23
CA PHE A 29 -4.77 7.12 -3.30
C PHE A 29 -5.25 5.67 -3.36
N LEU A 30 -5.27 4.99 -2.20
CA LEU A 30 -5.70 3.60 -2.16
C LEU A 30 -7.16 3.45 -2.55
N ARG A 31 -8.03 4.31 -2.06
CA ARG A 31 -9.47 4.21 -2.31
C ARG A 31 -9.87 4.67 -3.71
N GLU A 32 -9.23 5.71 -4.22
CA GLU A 32 -9.63 6.34 -5.47
C GLU A 32 -8.86 5.85 -6.68
N ARG A 33 -7.60 5.45 -6.49
CA ARG A 33 -6.73 5.06 -7.59
C ARG A 33 -6.48 3.57 -7.67
N VAL A 34 -6.48 2.87 -6.55
CA VAL A 34 -6.13 1.45 -6.53
C VAL A 34 -7.37 0.56 -6.41
N ALA A 35 -8.23 0.83 -5.44
CA ALA A 35 -9.39 -0.02 -5.19
C ALA A 35 -10.33 -0.20 -6.39
N PRO A 36 -10.57 0.83 -7.23
CA PRO A 36 -11.48 0.67 -8.38
C PRO A 36 -10.87 -0.08 -9.56
N LEU A 37 -9.57 -0.32 -9.57
CA LEU A 37 -8.93 -1.01 -10.69
C LEU A 37 -9.40 -2.46 -10.78
N GLU A 38 -9.51 -2.98 -11.99
CA GLU A 38 -9.76 -4.40 -12.17
C GLU A 38 -8.58 -5.21 -11.67
N ASP A 39 -7.38 -4.75 -11.98
CA ASP A 39 -6.16 -5.37 -11.49
C ASP A 39 -5.31 -4.32 -10.78
N PRO A 40 -5.18 -4.41 -9.44
CA PRO A 40 -4.38 -3.45 -8.69
C PRO A 40 -2.90 -3.46 -9.06
N ARG A 41 -2.45 -4.45 -9.84
CA ARG A 41 -1.07 -4.52 -10.31
C ARG A 41 -0.80 -3.66 -11.54
N THR A 42 -1.82 -2.99 -12.07
CA THR A 42 -1.61 -2.05 -13.17
C THR A 42 -0.95 -0.75 -12.71
N LEU A 43 -1.01 -0.48 -11.40
CA LEU A 43 -0.23 0.60 -10.78
C LEU A 43 0.84 -0.02 -9.90
N GLY A 44 1.87 0.76 -9.61
CA GLY A 44 2.93 0.29 -8.74
C GLY A 44 3.87 -0.70 -9.40
N ALA A 45 4.58 -1.45 -8.58
CA ALA A 45 5.55 -2.42 -9.05
C ALA A 45 5.80 -3.50 -8.01
N ALA A 46 6.29 -4.65 -8.46
CA ALA A 46 6.67 -5.73 -7.55
C ALA A 46 7.92 -5.34 -6.78
N LEU A 47 7.96 -5.70 -5.50
CA LEU A 47 9.19 -5.66 -4.73
C LEU A 47 10.03 -6.86 -5.09
N LYS A 48 11.28 -6.63 -5.46
CA LYS A 48 12.17 -7.69 -5.89
C LYS A 48 13.05 -8.15 -4.73
N GLY A 49 13.37 -9.43 -4.74
CA GLY A 49 14.28 -10.03 -3.78
C GLY A 49 13.57 -11.04 -2.89
N PRO A 50 14.33 -12.02 -2.38
CA PRO A 50 13.75 -13.13 -1.60
C PRO A 50 13.13 -12.70 -0.27
N ARG A 51 13.52 -11.53 0.24
CA ARG A 51 13.01 -11.02 1.52
C ARG A 51 11.58 -10.52 1.43
N PHE A 52 11.13 -10.15 0.21
CA PHE A 52 9.85 -9.45 0.06
C PHE A 52 8.75 -10.33 -0.52
N GLY A 53 9.11 -11.53 -1.02
CA GLY A 53 8.14 -12.45 -1.57
C GLY A 53 7.28 -11.81 -2.65
N GLU A 54 5.97 -11.90 -2.50
CA GLU A 54 5.01 -11.39 -3.48
C GLU A 54 4.45 -10.02 -3.11
N LEU A 55 5.24 -9.20 -2.45
CA LEU A 55 4.80 -7.87 -2.06
C LEU A 55 4.78 -6.91 -3.24
N TRP A 56 3.87 -5.96 -3.15
CA TRP A 56 3.68 -4.93 -4.18
C TRP A 56 3.88 -3.57 -3.55
N LYS A 57 4.44 -2.64 -4.31
CA LYS A 57 4.68 -1.29 -3.80
C LYS A 57 3.92 -0.26 -4.62
N TYR A 58 3.39 0.73 -3.93
CA TYR A 58 2.80 1.92 -4.54
C TYR A 58 3.54 3.15 -4.04
N ARG A 59 3.54 4.17 -4.86
CA ARG A 59 4.20 5.42 -4.54
C ARG A 59 3.18 6.55 -4.44
N VAL A 60 3.21 7.29 -3.33
CA VAL A 60 2.36 8.46 -3.13
C VAL A 60 3.25 9.58 -2.61
N GLY A 61 3.63 10.52 -3.50
CA GLY A 61 4.58 11.57 -3.13
C GLY A 61 5.90 10.97 -2.68
N ASP A 62 6.32 11.32 -1.48
CA ASP A 62 7.56 10.81 -0.90
C ASP A 62 7.36 9.51 -0.11
N TYR A 63 6.14 8.99 -0.08
CA TYR A 63 5.82 7.82 0.69
C TYR A 63 5.74 6.57 -0.17
N ARG A 64 6.01 5.43 0.47
CA ARG A 64 5.85 4.12 -0.15
C ARG A 64 4.82 3.34 0.64
N ILE A 65 3.98 2.63 -0.10
CA ILE A 65 2.98 1.74 0.48
C ILE A 65 3.35 0.34 0.02
N ILE A 66 3.57 -0.55 0.97
CA ILE A 66 3.86 -1.95 0.67
C ILE A 66 2.61 -2.75 1.00
N ALA A 67 2.15 -3.54 0.06
CA ALA A 67 0.91 -4.26 0.21
C ALA A 67 1.02 -5.68 -0.33
N ARG A 68 0.18 -6.56 0.20
CA ARG A 68 -0.04 -7.88 -0.35
C ARG A 68 -1.38 -7.86 -1.07
N ILE A 69 -1.41 -8.37 -2.29
CA ILE A 69 -2.63 -8.41 -3.09
C ILE A 69 -3.19 -9.82 -3.00
N GLU A 70 -4.34 -9.95 -2.37
CA GLU A 70 -5.02 -11.23 -2.16
C GLU A 70 -6.16 -11.34 -3.16
N ASP A 71 -5.89 -11.98 -4.30
CA ASP A 71 -6.82 -12.01 -5.42
C ASP A 71 -8.14 -12.69 -5.09
N GLU A 72 -8.09 -13.82 -4.39
CA GLU A 72 -9.30 -14.57 -4.08
C GLU A 72 -10.25 -13.81 -3.15
N LEU A 73 -9.69 -12.91 -2.35
CA LEU A 73 -10.46 -12.11 -1.40
C LEU A 73 -10.79 -10.72 -1.92
N LEU A 74 -10.30 -10.37 -3.09
CA LEU A 74 -10.35 -9.01 -3.63
C LEU A 74 -9.89 -8.01 -2.58
N LEU A 75 -8.75 -8.31 -1.95
CA LEU A 75 -8.22 -7.58 -0.81
C LEU A 75 -6.84 -7.06 -1.10
N ILE A 76 -6.63 -5.80 -0.77
CA ILE A 76 -5.30 -5.19 -0.75
C ILE A 76 -4.95 -4.98 0.71
N LEU A 77 -4.04 -5.79 1.22
CA LEU A 77 -3.62 -5.73 2.62
C LEU A 77 -2.35 -4.91 2.71
N VAL A 78 -2.48 -3.71 3.28
CA VAL A 78 -1.33 -2.82 3.44
C VAL A 78 -0.51 -3.29 4.62
N VAL A 79 0.75 -3.63 4.37
CA VAL A 79 1.63 -4.19 5.40
C VAL A 79 2.65 -3.18 5.93
N ARG A 80 3.06 -2.21 5.12
CA ARG A 80 3.97 -1.15 5.55
C ARG A 80 3.63 0.16 4.85
N ILE A 81 3.83 1.26 5.58
CA ILE A 81 3.74 2.61 5.03
C ILE A 81 4.91 3.39 5.61
N GLY A 82 5.64 4.11 4.76
CA GLY A 82 6.73 4.90 5.25
C GLY A 82 7.34 5.76 4.16
N ASP A 83 8.29 6.60 4.55
CA ASP A 83 8.97 7.37 3.54
C ASP A 83 10.00 6.49 2.82
N ARG A 84 10.49 7.03 1.73
CA ARG A 84 11.34 6.30 0.80
C ARG A 84 12.56 5.64 1.42
N LYS A 85 13.11 6.25 2.48
CA LYS A 85 14.35 5.76 3.09
C LYS A 85 14.10 4.68 4.13
N GLU A 86 12.95 4.71 4.79
CA GLU A 86 12.70 3.88 5.96
C GLU A 86 11.96 2.57 5.67
N VAL A 87 11.11 2.56 4.66
CA VAL A 87 10.22 1.44 4.42
C VAL A 87 10.94 0.15 4.00
N TYR A 88 12.17 0.26 3.54
CA TYR A 88 12.97 -0.88 3.10
C TYR A 88 14.01 -1.34 4.10
N ARG A 89 14.03 -0.77 5.28
CA ARG A 89 14.96 -1.15 6.33
C ARG A 89 14.46 -2.31 7.16
#